data_e16315edbb4ddf45373a6a63774af2da
#
_entry.id   e16315edbb4ddf45373a6a63774af2da
#
_cell.length_a   1.000
_cell.length_b   1.000
_cell.length_c   1.000
_cell.angle_alpha   90.00
_cell.angle_beta   90.00
_cell.angle_gamma   90.00
#
_symmetry.space_group_name_H-M   'P 1'
#
loop_
_entity.id
_entity.type
_entity.pdbx_description
1 polymer ?
#
loop_
_entity_poly.entity_id
_entity_poly.type
_entity_poly.pdbx_seq_one_letter_code
_entity_poly.pdbx_strand_id
1 'polypeptide(L)'
;MTIEKAMRTYRLPNPTTQEDLESRWSKVLTFGDRILLAGHYYNGKGKPSYFGAVYEHLDDDLSCEGIIGLREASEVEFEDDGHAILWAMQQK
;
A
#
# COMPACT_ATOMS: atom_id res chain seq x y z
N MET A 1 -8.38 -4.30 -8.76
CA MET A 1 -7.67 -3.22 -9.50
C MET A 1 -6.38 -3.78 -10.09
N THR A 2 -6.05 -3.43 -11.33
CA THR A 2 -4.78 -3.85 -11.91
C THR A 2 -3.63 -3.11 -11.25
N ILE A 3 -2.44 -3.71 -11.29
CA ILE A 3 -1.24 -3.09 -10.71
C ILE A 3 -0.93 -1.76 -11.40
N GLU A 4 -1.03 -1.72 -12.73
CA GLU A 4 -0.77 -0.49 -13.49
C GLU A 4 -1.72 0.63 -13.12
N LYS A 5 -3.00 0.32 -12.95
CA LYS A 5 -4.00 1.31 -12.58
C LYS A 5 -3.75 1.82 -11.17
N ALA A 6 -3.39 0.93 -10.24
CA ALA A 6 -3.09 1.32 -8.87
C ALA A 6 -1.87 2.24 -8.80
N MET A 7 -0.84 1.93 -9.57
CA MET A 7 0.36 2.77 -9.63
C MET A 7 0.04 4.19 -10.11
N ARG A 8 -0.85 4.31 -11.10
CA ARG A 8 -1.26 5.63 -11.61
C ARG A 8 -2.19 6.37 -10.67
N THR A 9 -3.20 5.65 -10.17
CA THR A 9 -4.25 6.27 -9.35
C THR A 9 -3.74 6.73 -8.01
N TYR A 10 -2.96 5.87 -7.36
CA TYR A 10 -2.47 6.13 -6.00
C TYR A 10 -1.01 6.56 -5.96
N ARG A 11 -0.35 6.60 -7.11
CA ARG A 11 1.07 6.95 -7.22
C ARG A 11 1.96 6.03 -6.39
N LEU A 12 1.65 4.75 -6.44
CA LEU A 12 2.39 3.74 -5.70
C LEU A 12 3.65 3.35 -6.48
N PRO A 13 4.82 3.40 -5.83
CA PRO A 13 6.06 2.95 -6.48
C PRO A 13 6.09 1.43 -6.59
N ASN A 14 6.70 0.92 -7.67
CA ASN A 14 6.81 -0.51 -7.90
C ASN A 14 7.93 -0.78 -8.93
N PRO A 15 9.05 -1.45 -8.59
CA PRO A 15 9.39 -1.92 -7.25
C PRO A 15 9.86 -0.81 -6.32
N THR A 16 9.97 -1.13 -5.04
CA THR A 16 10.38 -0.16 -4.04
C THR A 16 10.94 -0.88 -2.81
N THR A 17 11.14 -0.17 -1.71
CA THR A 17 11.53 -0.75 -0.43
C THR A 17 10.54 -0.31 0.64
N GLN A 18 10.49 -1.07 1.74
CA GLN A 18 9.63 -0.69 2.87
C GLN A 18 10.04 0.68 3.43
N GLU A 19 11.34 0.94 3.50
CA GLU A 19 11.86 2.21 3.99
C GLU A 19 11.35 3.39 3.13
N ASP A 20 11.34 3.22 1.80
CA ASP A 20 10.82 4.23 0.90
C ASP A 20 9.32 4.46 1.13
N LEU A 21 8.54 3.39 1.32
CA LEU A 21 7.12 3.52 1.62
C LEU A 21 6.88 4.28 2.92
N GLU A 22 7.67 3.96 3.96
CA GLU A 22 7.55 4.62 5.25
C GLU A 22 7.89 6.11 5.18
N SER A 23 8.73 6.51 4.22
CA SER A 23 9.05 7.92 4.01
C SER A 23 7.93 8.69 3.32
N ARG A 24 7.03 7.99 2.62
CA ARG A 24 5.95 8.61 1.83
C ARG A 24 4.59 8.55 2.52
N TRP A 25 4.35 7.50 3.30
CA TRP A 25 3.07 7.30 3.96
C TRP A 25 3.28 7.02 5.43
N SER A 26 2.33 7.45 6.26
CA SER A 26 2.43 7.31 7.71
C SER A 26 1.96 5.94 8.21
N LYS A 27 1.22 5.19 7.40
CA LYS A 27 0.65 3.91 7.83
C LYS A 27 1.20 2.79 6.95
N VAL A 28 2.34 2.27 7.36
CA VAL A 28 3.01 1.13 6.71
C VAL A 28 3.33 0.11 7.79
N LEU A 29 2.85 -1.12 7.62
CA LEU A 29 3.00 -2.17 8.62
C LEU A 29 3.60 -3.42 7.99
N THR A 30 4.44 -4.11 8.77
CA THR A 30 4.89 -5.45 8.40
C THR A 30 3.88 -6.47 8.92
N PHE A 31 3.43 -7.37 8.05
CA PHE A 31 2.47 -8.41 8.41
C PHE A 31 2.94 -9.74 7.79
N GLY A 32 3.64 -10.54 8.60
CA GLY A 32 4.28 -11.75 8.10
C GLY A 32 5.37 -11.39 7.09
N ASP A 33 5.27 -11.95 5.89
CA ASP A 33 6.20 -11.67 4.78
C ASP A 33 5.68 -10.58 3.83
N ARG A 34 4.64 -9.87 4.25
CA ARG A 34 4.03 -8.81 3.45
C ARG A 34 4.15 -7.45 4.12
N ILE A 35 4.07 -6.42 3.32
CA ILE A 35 4.04 -5.04 3.78
C ILE A 35 2.68 -4.47 3.42
N LEU A 36 1.97 -3.96 4.43
CA LEU A 36 0.64 -3.38 4.28
C LEU A 36 0.75 -1.87 4.35
N LEU A 37 0.02 -1.21 3.47
CA LEU A 37 0.05 0.25 3.38
C LEU A 37 -1.38 0.78 3.34
N ALA A 38 -1.64 1.82 4.13
CA ALA A 38 -2.86 2.60 4.01
C ALA A 38 -2.45 4.03 3.68
N GLY A 39 -2.89 4.50 2.53
CA GLY A 39 -2.62 5.85 2.09
C GLY A 39 -3.90 6.63 1.89
N HIS A 40 -3.76 7.92 1.64
CA HIS A 40 -4.91 8.75 1.35
C HIS A 40 -4.61 9.67 0.17
N TYR A 41 -5.67 10.10 -0.50
CA TYR A 41 -5.56 11.09 -1.56
C TYR A 41 -6.86 11.91 -1.61
N TYR A 42 -6.77 13.08 -2.20
CA TYR A 42 -7.93 13.95 -2.34
C TYR A 42 -8.53 13.75 -3.73
N ASN A 43 -9.81 13.36 -3.76
CA ASN A 43 -10.52 13.08 -5.00
C ASN A 43 -11.33 14.28 -5.52
N GLY A 44 -11.05 15.45 -4.99
CA GLY A 44 -11.74 16.69 -5.40
C GLY A 44 -13.02 16.98 -4.63
N LYS A 45 -13.38 16.15 -3.65
CA LYS A 45 -14.62 16.31 -2.86
C LYS A 45 -14.40 16.93 -1.49
N GLY A 46 -13.21 17.47 -1.24
CA GLY A 46 -12.91 18.14 0.02
C GLY A 46 -12.56 17.24 1.19
N LYS A 47 -12.70 15.92 1.03
CA LYS A 47 -12.32 14.94 2.05
C LYS A 47 -11.30 13.96 1.48
N PRO A 48 -10.33 13.52 2.28
CA PRO A 48 -9.41 12.50 1.81
C PRO A 48 -10.13 11.15 1.69
N SER A 49 -9.79 10.41 0.66
CA SER A 49 -10.21 9.01 0.51
C SER A 49 -9.02 8.14 0.84
N TYR A 50 -9.25 7.05 1.57
CA TYR A 50 -8.20 6.14 1.99
C TYR A 50 -8.22 4.89 1.13
N PHE A 51 -7.04 4.35 0.86
CA PHE A 51 -6.91 3.10 0.09
C PHE A 51 -5.94 2.18 0.80
N GLY A 52 -6.09 0.87 0.57
CA GLY A 52 -5.17 -0.13 1.06
C GLY A 52 -4.33 -0.70 -0.07
N ALA A 53 -3.10 -1.06 0.25
CA ALA A 53 -2.22 -1.72 -0.70
C ALA A 53 -1.41 -2.81 0.01
N VAL A 54 -1.05 -3.84 -0.73
CA VAL A 54 -0.26 -4.96 -0.24
C VAL A 54 0.98 -5.10 -1.12
N TYR A 55 2.14 -5.12 -0.48
CA TYR A 55 3.41 -5.38 -1.14
C TYR A 55 3.96 -6.72 -0.66
N GLU A 56 4.78 -7.34 -1.49
CA GLU A 56 5.47 -8.58 -1.13
C GLU A 56 6.94 -8.48 -1.50
N HIS A 57 7.76 -9.26 -0.81
CA HIS A 57 9.20 -9.28 -1.10
C HIS A 57 9.47 -9.97 -2.43
N LEU A 58 10.32 -9.35 -3.24
CA LEU A 58 10.71 -9.87 -4.54
C LEU A 58 12.04 -10.63 -4.50
N ASP A 59 12.75 -10.54 -3.37
CA ASP A 59 14.00 -11.26 -3.16
C ASP A 59 13.99 -11.93 -1.78
N ASP A 60 15.09 -12.55 -1.39
CA ASP A 60 15.17 -13.27 -0.11
C ASP A 60 15.45 -12.35 1.07
N ASP A 61 15.69 -11.08 0.83
CA ASP A 61 15.96 -10.11 1.89
C ASP A 61 14.65 -9.58 2.45
N LEU A 62 14.31 -10.01 3.66
CA LEU A 62 13.08 -9.60 4.34
C LEU A 62 13.27 -8.36 5.21
N SER A 63 14.42 -7.69 5.12
CA SER A 63 14.65 -6.44 5.84
C SER A 63 13.90 -5.29 5.17
N CYS A 64 13.84 -4.15 5.83
CA CYS A 64 13.20 -2.95 5.26
C CYS A 64 13.97 -2.37 4.07
N GLU A 65 15.19 -2.85 3.81
CA GLU A 65 15.98 -2.47 2.64
C GLU A 65 15.78 -3.43 1.47
N GLY A 66 15.10 -4.56 1.69
CA GLY A 66 14.82 -5.53 0.65
C GLY A 66 13.84 -4.99 -0.38
N ILE A 67 13.99 -5.44 -1.63
CA ILE A 67 13.14 -5.00 -2.73
C ILE A 67 11.76 -5.64 -2.62
N ILE A 68 10.73 -4.82 -2.69
CA ILE A 68 9.34 -5.27 -2.64
C ILE A 68 8.59 -4.78 -3.88
N GLY A 69 7.56 -5.51 -4.23
CA GLY A 69 6.72 -5.16 -5.37
C GLY A 69 5.25 -5.11 -4.97
N LEU A 70 4.50 -4.27 -5.65
CA LEU A 70 3.08 -4.12 -5.41
C LEU A 70 2.35 -5.38 -5.84
N ARG A 71 1.59 -5.96 -4.92
CA ARG A 71 0.82 -7.16 -5.16
C ARG A 71 -0.64 -6.87 -5.44
N GLU A 72 -1.23 -5.98 -4.64
CA GLU A 72 -2.65 -5.68 -4.76
C GLU A 72 -2.96 -4.32 -4.15
N ALA A 73 -3.99 -3.66 -4.67
CA ALA A 73 -4.48 -2.42 -4.11
C ALA A 73 -6.00 -2.41 -4.18
N SER A 74 -6.64 -1.74 -3.24
CA SER A 74 -8.09 -1.70 -3.14
C SER A 74 -8.72 -0.91 -4.28
N GLU A 75 -9.83 -1.41 -4.82
CA GLU A 75 -10.66 -0.65 -5.76
C GLU A 75 -11.63 0.25 -5.02
N VAL A 76 -11.96 -0.14 -3.78
CA VAL A 76 -12.87 0.62 -2.93
C VAL A 76 -12.08 1.60 -2.10
N GLU A 77 -12.71 2.73 -1.84
CA GLU A 77 -12.15 3.75 -0.96
C GLU A 77 -12.75 3.57 0.43
N PHE A 78 -11.97 3.92 1.44
CA PHE A 78 -12.37 3.79 2.83
C PHE A 78 -12.42 5.15 3.50
N GLU A 79 -13.16 5.24 4.60
CA GLU A 79 -13.31 6.50 5.33
C GLU A 79 -12.10 6.81 6.22
N ASP A 80 -11.32 5.78 6.58
CA ASP A 80 -10.14 5.96 7.43
C ASP A 80 -9.08 4.92 7.11
N ASP A 81 -7.89 5.14 7.67
CA ASP A 81 -6.75 4.25 7.44
C ASP A 81 -6.90 2.90 8.16
N GLY A 82 -7.64 2.86 9.27
CA GLY A 82 -7.90 1.61 9.98
C GLY A 82 -8.65 0.61 9.13
N HIS A 83 -9.68 1.06 8.42
CA HIS A 83 -10.44 0.19 7.50
C HIS A 83 -9.60 -0.22 6.30
N ALA A 84 -8.76 0.68 5.79
CA ALA A 84 -7.88 0.35 4.68
C ALA A 84 -6.86 -0.72 5.07
N ILE A 85 -6.27 -0.63 6.25
CA ILE A 85 -5.34 -1.64 6.75
C ILE A 85 -6.05 -2.98 6.98
N LEU A 86 -7.27 -2.94 7.54
CA LEU A 86 -8.04 -4.17 7.76
C LEU A 86 -8.29 -4.88 6.43
N TRP A 87 -8.64 -4.13 5.39
CA TRP A 87 -8.80 -4.70 4.05
C TRP A 87 -7.49 -5.37 3.60
N ALA A 88 -6.36 -4.68 3.77
CA ALA A 88 -5.06 -5.20 3.34
C ALA A 88 -4.69 -6.48 4.08
N MET A 89 -5.00 -6.58 5.38
CA MET A 89 -4.74 -7.77 6.17
C MET A 89 -5.53 -8.99 5.70
N GLN A 90 -6.68 -8.77 5.07
CA GLN A 90 -7.56 -9.84 4.62
C GLN A 90 -7.20 -10.38 3.24
N GLN A 91 -6.28 -9.75 2.54
CA GLN A 91 -5.88 -10.19 1.21
C GLN A 91 -4.99 -11.43 1.28
N LYS A 92 -5.20 -12.37 0.37
CA LYS A 92 -4.47 -13.65 0.35
C LYS A 92 -3.28 -13.64 -0.56
#